data_d36572faa2dbc86ba7689e1573c84391
#
_entry.id   d36572faa2dbc86ba7689e1573c84391
#
_cell.length_a   1.000
_cell.length_b   1.000
_cell.length_c   1.000
_cell.angle_alpha   90.00
_cell.angle_beta   90.00
_cell.angle_gamma   90.00
#
_symmetry.space_group_name_H-M   'P 1'
#
loop_
_entity.id
_entity.type
_entity.pdbx_description
1 polymer ?
#
loop_
_entity_poly.entity_id
_entity_poly.type
_entity_poly.pdbx_seq_one_letter_code
_entity_poly.pdbx_strand_id
1 'polypeptide(L)'
;MKPFRLLFALALSLLFLPVCPGQTKDAKGCSDSVFLSRFPGSIITDCTSLDDNSYKFNMGAGKPAKAIEGKYELIHYRYPSTASKAQVVRNVKTALTTAGYIFDMDTGDYGAFTVHMGKTWIYVTVGGCCDMGLVTVTETALTQDVVANAAAMGTSLSSAGHVVVSGILFDTGKADVKPESDAALKEVAKLLKGDPKLKVYVVGHTDNVGGLAANLDLSKRRAAAVEQVLSAKYGIPAAQLASFGAGPYAPVASNDSEDGRSFNRRVELVKQ
;
A
#
# COMPACT_ATOMS: atom_id res chain seq x y z
N MET A 1 -30.46 -84.32 -3.50
CA MET A 1 -29.46 -83.24 -3.77
C MET A 1 -30.23 -82.02 -4.32
N LYS A 2 -30.37 -80.98 -3.51
CA LYS A 2 -31.03 -79.73 -3.91
C LYS A 2 -29.96 -78.67 -4.22
N PRO A 3 -30.02 -77.87 -5.30
CA PRO A 3 -29.06 -76.84 -5.58
C PRO A 3 -29.35 -75.55 -4.77
N PHE A 4 -28.36 -75.09 -4.14
CA PHE A 4 -28.34 -73.82 -3.39
C PHE A 4 -28.28 -72.66 -4.37
N ARG A 5 -29.29 -71.77 -4.43
CA ARG A 5 -29.30 -70.58 -5.21
C ARG A 5 -28.65 -69.43 -4.38
N LEU A 6 -27.47 -68.95 -4.78
CA LEU A 6 -26.84 -67.83 -4.26
C LEU A 6 -27.49 -66.52 -4.84
N LEU A 7 -28.18 -65.76 -4.00
CA LEU A 7 -28.67 -64.41 -4.33
C LEU A 7 -27.53 -63.43 -4.15
N PHE A 8 -27.02 -62.90 -5.24
CA PHE A 8 -26.13 -61.70 -5.20
C PHE A 8 -27.00 -60.47 -4.97
N ALA A 9 -26.94 -59.92 -3.76
CA ALA A 9 -27.48 -58.60 -3.46
C ALA A 9 -26.51 -57.53 -3.98
N LEU A 10 -26.90 -56.84 -5.03
CA LEU A 10 -26.17 -55.68 -5.56
C LEU A 10 -26.43 -54.51 -4.61
N ALA A 11 -25.47 -54.23 -3.73
CA ALA A 11 -25.48 -53.00 -2.90
C ALA A 11 -25.19 -51.81 -3.80
N LEU A 12 -26.22 -51.06 -4.15
CA LEU A 12 -26.12 -49.77 -4.82
C LEU A 12 -25.62 -48.76 -3.79
N SER A 13 -24.30 -48.53 -3.74
CA SER A 13 -23.70 -47.45 -2.93
C SER A 13 -24.08 -46.12 -3.54
N LEU A 14 -25.10 -45.47 -2.98
CA LEU A 14 -25.35 -44.04 -3.20
C LEU A 14 -24.14 -43.24 -2.71
N LEU A 15 -23.35 -42.80 -3.65
CA LEU A 15 -22.35 -41.74 -3.41
C LEU A 15 -23.10 -40.49 -2.98
N PHE A 16 -23.19 -40.28 -1.67
CA PHE A 16 -23.56 -38.96 -1.13
C PHE A 16 -22.41 -37.99 -1.46
N LEU A 17 -22.58 -37.24 -2.55
CA LEU A 17 -21.78 -36.03 -2.77
C LEU A 17 -22.09 -35.10 -1.61
N PRO A 18 -21.09 -34.53 -0.93
CA PRO A 18 -21.33 -33.56 0.12
C PRO A 18 -22.01 -32.33 -0.49
N VAL A 19 -23.33 -32.23 -0.28
CA VAL A 19 -24.05 -30.99 -0.53
C VAL A 19 -23.61 -30.03 0.55
N CYS A 20 -22.73 -29.08 0.21
CA CYS A 20 -22.46 -27.93 1.09
C CYS A 20 -23.79 -27.22 1.33
N PRO A 21 -24.26 -27.05 2.59
CA PRO A 21 -25.48 -26.31 2.88
C PRO A 21 -25.30 -24.87 2.41
N GLY A 22 -26.03 -24.48 1.39
CA GLY A 22 -25.81 -23.27 0.64
C GLY A 22 -26.39 -22.04 1.33
N GLN A 23 -25.53 -21.10 1.68
CA GLN A 23 -25.91 -19.69 1.77
C GLN A 23 -26.49 -19.31 0.39
N THR A 24 -27.70 -18.75 0.38
CA THR A 24 -28.41 -18.38 -0.87
C THR A 24 -28.39 -16.89 -1.15
N LYS A 25 -27.80 -16.10 -0.23
CA LYS A 25 -27.71 -14.64 -0.32
C LYS A 25 -26.29 -14.21 0.02
N ASP A 26 -25.91 -13.05 -0.51
CA ASP A 26 -24.63 -12.44 -0.18
C ASP A 26 -24.49 -12.17 1.33
N ALA A 27 -23.26 -12.23 1.83
CA ALA A 27 -22.90 -11.85 3.19
C ALA A 27 -23.29 -10.38 3.44
N LYS A 28 -23.87 -10.12 4.61
CA LYS A 28 -24.36 -8.79 4.97
C LYS A 28 -23.22 -7.77 4.99
N GLY A 29 -23.42 -6.63 4.31
CA GLY A 29 -22.45 -5.55 4.26
C GLY A 29 -21.36 -5.72 3.20
N CYS A 30 -21.35 -6.82 2.46
CA CYS A 30 -20.43 -7.04 1.36
C CYS A 30 -21.01 -6.56 0.02
N SER A 31 -20.13 -6.11 -0.87
CA SER A 31 -20.44 -5.70 -2.25
C SER A 31 -19.41 -6.30 -3.21
N ASP A 32 -19.72 -6.28 -4.51
CA ASP A 32 -18.78 -6.69 -5.53
C ASP A 32 -17.58 -5.76 -5.61
N SER A 33 -16.44 -6.31 -6.03
CA SER A 33 -15.27 -5.52 -6.39
C SER A 33 -15.60 -4.58 -7.55
N VAL A 34 -15.06 -3.36 -7.49
CA VAL A 34 -15.15 -2.40 -8.60
C VAL A 34 -14.26 -2.77 -9.78
N PHE A 35 -13.32 -3.70 -9.60
CA PHE A 35 -12.32 -4.09 -10.61
C PHE A 35 -12.71 -5.33 -11.40
N LEU A 36 -13.53 -6.21 -10.82
CA LEU A 36 -13.92 -7.48 -11.44
C LEU A 36 -15.34 -7.86 -11.02
N SER A 37 -16.23 -8.04 -11.99
CA SER A 37 -17.56 -8.57 -11.71
C SER A 37 -17.49 -10.06 -11.33
N ARG A 38 -18.40 -10.48 -10.45
CA ARG A 38 -18.49 -11.89 -10.06
C ARG A 38 -18.88 -12.80 -11.24
N PHE A 39 -18.48 -14.05 -11.18
CA PHE A 39 -18.99 -15.06 -12.11
C PHE A 39 -20.52 -15.22 -11.95
N PRO A 40 -21.32 -15.33 -13.04
CA PRO A 40 -22.77 -15.40 -12.96
C PRO A 40 -23.29 -16.47 -12.01
N GLY A 41 -24.23 -16.10 -11.15
CA GLY A 41 -24.82 -16.98 -10.14
C GLY A 41 -23.95 -17.21 -8.90
N SER A 42 -22.80 -16.53 -8.80
CA SER A 42 -21.99 -16.55 -7.57
C SER A 42 -22.62 -15.72 -6.46
N ILE A 43 -22.34 -16.10 -5.22
CA ILE A 43 -22.69 -15.34 -4.02
C ILE A 43 -21.42 -14.93 -3.27
N ILE A 44 -21.45 -13.81 -2.58
CA ILE A 44 -20.37 -13.41 -1.68
C ILE A 44 -20.57 -14.15 -0.36
N THR A 45 -19.55 -14.88 0.08
CA THR A 45 -19.59 -15.63 1.34
C THR A 45 -18.97 -14.84 2.49
N ASP A 46 -18.00 -13.98 2.19
CA ASP A 46 -17.30 -13.14 3.15
C ASP A 46 -16.59 -11.99 2.43
N CYS A 47 -16.33 -10.88 3.16
CA CYS A 47 -15.52 -9.79 2.65
C CYS A 47 -14.82 -9.02 3.78
N THR A 48 -13.69 -8.42 3.47
CA THR A 48 -12.95 -7.49 4.33
C THR A 48 -12.50 -6.30 3.49
N SER A 49 -12.66 -5.08 4.00
CA SER A 49 -12.11 -3.87 3.40
C SER A 49 -11.38 -3.07 4.46
N LEU A 50 -10.14 -2.64 4.15
CA LEU A 50 -9.29 -1.83 5.01
C LEU A 50 -8.75 -0.67 4.17
N ASP A 51 -8.75 0.54 4.73
CA ASP A 51 -8.26 1.73 4.03
C ASP A 51 -6.75 1.71 3.81
N ASP A 52 -6.03 1.00 4.69
CA ASP A 52 -4.59 0.78 4.59
C ASP A 52 -4.22 -0.61 5.13
N ASN A 53 -3.52 -1.38 4.31
CA ASN A 53 -2.98 -2.70 4.67
C ASN A 53 -1.86 -3.08 3.71
N SER A 54 -0.96 -3.96 4.17
CA SER A 54 0.09 -4.55 3.34
C SER A 54 -0.29 -5.97 2.94
N TYR A 55 -0.17 -6.30 1.66
CA TYR A 55 -0.35 -7.66 1.16
C TYR A 55 0.85 -8.11 0.31
N LYS A 56 1.29 -9.36 0.51
CA LYS A 56 2.41 -9.95 -0.24
C LYS A 56 1.88 -10.76 -1.42
N PHE A 57 1.98 -10.19 -2.60
CA PHE A 57 1.60 -10.84 -3.86
C PHE A 57 2.62 -11.89 -4.26
N ASN A 58 2.14 -13.08 -4.62
CA ASN A 58 2.96 -14.14 -5.19
C ASN A 58 3.34 -13.78 -6.63
N MET A 59 4.63 -13.76 -6.94
CA MET A 59 5.18 -13.38 -8.25
C MET A 59 5.61 -14.62 -9.09
N GLY A 60 5.28 -15.83 -8.63
CA GLY A 60 5.63 -17.08 -9.29
C GLY A 60 6.91 -17.72 -8.79
N ALA A 61 7.21 -18.93 -9.29
CA ALA A 61 8.34 -19.72 -8.86
C ALA A 61 9.68 -18.99 -9.10
N GLY A 62 10.52 -18.97 -8.07
CA GLY A 62 11.86 -18.34 -8.13
C GLY A 62 11.88 -16.81 -8.01
N LYS A 63 10.73 -16.16 -7.90
CA LYS A 63 10.64 -14.71 -7.66
C LYS A 63 10.24 -14.43 -6.22
N PRO A 64 10.82 -13.40 -5.55
CA PRO A 64 10.36 -12.98 -4.24
C PRO A 64 8.93 -12.44 -4.31
N ALA A 65 8.14 -12.65 -3.25
CA ALA A 65 6.82 -12.04 -3.15
C ALA A 65 6.95 -10.51 -3.10
N LYS A 66 6.05 -9.81 -3.77
CA LYS A 66 6.01 -8.35 -3.80
C LYS A 66 5.02 -7.84 -2.77
N ALA A 67 5.49 -7.08 -1.77
CA ALA A 67 4.64 -6.39 -0.82
C ALA A 67 4.09 -5.11 -1.45
N ILE A 68 2.78 -4.92 -1.34
CA ILE A 68 2.07 -3.72 -1.81
C ILE A 68 1.24 -3.20 -0.63
N GLU A 69 1.33 -1.92 -0.37
CA GLU A 69 0.59 -1.24 0.69
C GLU A 69 -0.46 -0.30 0.10
N GLY A 70 -1.63 -0.25 0.73
CA GLY A 70 -2.70 0.61 0.30
C GLY A 70 -4.10 0.11 0.66
N LYS A 71 -5.11 0.66 -0.02
CA LYS A 71 -6.49 0.24 0.18
C LYS A 71 -6.64 -1.23 -0.21
N TYR A 72 -6.99 -2.04 0.78
CA TYR A 72 -7.10 -3.50 0.67
C TYR A 72 -8.56 -3.95 0.66
N GLU A 73 -8.88 -4.85 -0.24
CA GLU A 73 -10.16 -5.56 -0.27
C GLU A 73 -9.91 -7.06 -0.45
N LEU A 74 -10.59 -7.87 0.34
CA LEU A 74 -10.69 -9.32 0.18
C LEU A 74 -12.17 -9.67 0.02
N ILE A 75 -12.51 -10.42 -1.02
CA ILE A 75 -13.86 -10.92 -1.24
C ILE A 75 -13.79 -12.43 -1.54
N HIS A 76 -14.54 -13.20 -0.78
CA HIS A 76 -14.74 -14.61 -1.03
C HIS A 76 -16.07 -14.83 -1.73
N TYR A 77 -16.02 -15.53 -2.86
CA TYR A 77 -17.19 -15.93 -3.62
C TYR A 77 -17.37 -17.44 -3.59
N ARG A 78 -18.60 -17.85 -3.65
CA ARG A 78 -18.96 -19.23 -4.01
C ARG A 78 -19.66 -19.21 -5.36
N TYR A 79 -19.07 -19.84 -6.38
CA TYR A 79 -19.68 -19.96 -7.69
C TYR A 79 -20.60 -21.20 -7.76
N PRO A 80 -21.56 -21.25 -8.72
CA PRO A 80 -22.51 -22.38 -8.84
C PRO A 80 -21.79 -23.68 -9.05
N SER A 81 -22.26 -24.76 -8.41
CA SER A 81 -21.73 -26.12 -8.60
C SER A 81 -21.94 -26.68 -10.03
N THR A 82 -22.78 -26.02 -10.82
CA THR A 82 -22.96 -26.30 -12.24
C THR A 82 -21.84 -25.77 -13.12
N ALA A 83 -21.02 -24.85 -12.61
CA ALA A 83 -19.85 -24.30 -13.29
C ALA A 83 -18.59 -25.11 -12.94
N SER A 84 -17.78 -25.47 -13.93
CA SER A 84 -16.48 -26.07 -13.67
C SER A 84 -15.45 -25.02 -13.26
N LYS A 85 -14.49 -25.41 -12.43
CA LYS A 85 -13.32 -24.58 -12.08
C LYS A 85 -12.65 -23.99 -13.33
N ALA A 86 -12.40 -24.79 -14.36
CA ALA A 86 -11.78 -24.35 -15.61
C ALA A 86 -12.61 -23.28 -16.34
N GLN A 87 -13.93 -23.35 -16.26
CA GLN A 87 -14.82 -22.35 -16.83
C GLN A 87 -14.69 -21.02 -16.07
N VAL A 88 -14.67 -21.03 -14.74
CA VAL A 88 -14.50 -19.84 -13.91
C VAL A 88 -13.13 -19.21 -14.16
N VAL A 89 -12.04 -19.99 -14.13
CA VAL A 89 -10.68 -19.54 -14.41
C VAL A 89 -10.61 -18.83 -15.77
N ARG A 90 -11.12 -19.44 -16.84
CA ARG A 90 -11.10 -18.82 -18.17
C ARG A 90 -11.88 -17.51 -18.23
N ASN A 91 -13.06 -17.44 -17.61
CA ASN A 91 -13.87 -16.22 -17.59
C ASN A 91 -13.13 -15.07 -16.90
N VAL A 92 -12.58 -15.32 -15.71
CA VAL A 92 -11.85 -14.31 -14.94
C VAL A 92 -10.59 -13.85 -15.68
N LYS A 93 -9.80 -14.80 -16.24
CA LYS A 93 -8.60 -14.46 -17.04
C LYS A 93 -8.96 -13.62 -18.26
N THR A 94 -10.00 -13.99 -18.99
CA THR A 94 -10.47 -13.23 -20.16
C THR A 94 -10.88 -11.81 -19.76
N ALA A 95 -11.64 -11.66 -18.67
CA ALA A 95 -12.07 -10.34 -18.19
C ALA A 95 -10.87 -9.45 -17.82
N LEU A 96 -9.89 -9.98 -17.08
CA LEU A 96 -8.68 -9.25 -16.68
C LEU A 96 -7.80 -8.90 -17.89
N THR A 97 -7.61 -9.83 -18.83
CA THR A 97 -6.87 -9.57 -20.08
C THR A 97 -7.55 -8.50 -20.92
N THR A 98 -8.87 -8.57 -21.08
CA THR A 98 -9.65 -7.60 -21.86
C THR A 98 -9.61 -6.20 -21.21
N ALA A 99 -9.57 -6.15 -19.88
CA ALA A 99 -9.42 -4.90 -19.14
C ALA A 99 -7.98 -4.32 -19.17
N GLY A 100 -7.00 -5.03 -19.74
CA GLY A 100 -5.62 -4.57 -19.89
C GLY A 100 -4.70 -4.85 -18.69
N TYR A 101 -5.07 -5.78 -17.80
CA TYR A 101 -4.20 -6.19 -16.70
C TYR A 101 -3.01 -7.01 -17.20
N ILE A 102 -1.85 -6.77 -16.60
CA ILE A 102 -0.61 -7.50 -16.84
C ILE A 102 -0.52 -8.66 -15.87
N PHE A 103 -0.26 -9.87 -16.38
CA PHE A 103 -0.10 -11.06 -15.55
C PHE A 103 1.35 -11.18 -15.08
N ASP A 104 1.56 -11.07 -13.77
CA ASP A 104 2.86 -11.25 -13.10
C ASP A 104 3.11 -12.71 -12.73
N MET A 105 2.04 -13.43 -12.38
CA MET A 105 2.03 -14.85 -12.08
C MET A 105 0.74 -15.49 -12.58
N ASP A 106 0.85 -16.66 -13.20
CA ASP A 106 -0.27 -17.47 -13.66
C ASP A 106 0.07 -18.95 -13.48
N THR A 107 -0.72 -19.65 -12.71
CA THR A 107 -0.57 -21.10 -12.47
C THR A 107 -1.40 -21.95 -13.44
N GLY A 108 -1.95 -21.37 -14.50
CA GLY A 108 -2.77 -22.07 -15.47
C GLY A 108 -4.06 -22.62 -14.83
N ASP A 109 -4.31 -23.91 -15.02
CA ASP A 109 -5.53 -24.60 -14.55
C ASP A 109 -5.59 -24.75 -13.02
N TYR A 110 -4.48 -24.52 -12.30
CA TYR A 110 -4.49 -24.46 -10.83
C TYR A 110 -5.28 -23.26 -10.30
N GLY A 111 -5.56 -22.27 -11.17
CA GLY A 111 -6.50 -21.19 -10.88
C GLY A 111 -6.01 -20.18 -9.86
N ALA A 112 -4.70 -19.94 -9.79
CA ALA A 112 -4.16 -18.84 -9.01
C ALA A 112 -3.35 -17.90 -9.93
N PHE A 113 -3.60 -16.60 -9.85
CA PHE A 113 -2.87 -15.60 -10.65
C PHE A 113 -2.78 -14.25 -9.94
N THR A 114 -1.64 -13.59 -10.13
CA THR A 114 -1.39 -12.20 -9.73
C THR A 114 -1.35 -11.35 -10.98
N VAL A 115 -2.09 -10.25 -10.97
CA VAL A 115 -2.12 -9.27 -12.06
C VAL A 115 -2.04 -7.85 -11.49
N HIS A 116 -1.57 -6.91 -12.32
CA HIS A 116 -1.60 -5.50 -11.97
C HIS A 116 -1.98 -4.61 -13.16
N MET A 117 -2.51 -3.43 -12.88
CA MET A 117 -2.71 -2.36 -13.82
C MET A 117 -2.51 -1.01 -13.11
N GLY A 118 -1.46 -0.27 -13.48
CA GLY A 118 -1.07 0.96 -12.78
C GLY A 118 -0.77 0.68 -11.31
N LYS A 119 -1.54 1.31 -10.41
CA LYS A 119 -1.43 1.15 -8.94
C LYS A 119 -2.30 0.03 -8.36
N THR A 120 -3.10 -0.64 -9.17
CA THR A 120 -4.02 -1.69 -8.69
C THR A 120 -3.42 -3.07 -8.90
N TRP A 121 -3.31 -3.82 -7.83
CA TRP A 121 -2.83 -5.19 -7.76
C TRP A 121 -3.97 -6.13 -7.38
N ILE A 122 -4.10 -7.23 -8.09
CA ILE A 122 -5.15 -8.22 -7.88
C ILE A 122 -4.53 -9.61 -7.77
N TYR A 123 -4.94 -10.36 -6.73
CA TYR A 123 -4.64 -11.79 -6.61
C TYR A 123 -5.95 -12.57 -6.61
N VAL A 124 -6.06 -13.51 -7.51
CA VAL A 124 -7.23 -14.38 -7.63
C VAL A 124 -6.85 -15.81 -7.32
N THR A 125 -7.72 -16.50 -6.62
CA THR A 125 -7.66 -17.95 -6.42
C THR A 125 -9.01 -18.56 -6.78
N VAL A 126 -9.01 -19.66 -7.54
CA VAL A 126 -10.21 -20.43 -7.86
C VAL A 126 -10.01 -21.85 -7.33
N GLY A 127 -10.74 -22.22 -6.31
CA GLY A 127 -10.70 -23.53 -5.67
C GLY A 127 -11.53 -24.58 -6.37
N GLY A 128 -11.35 -25.86 -5.98
CA GLY A 128 -12.09 -26.99 -6.54
C GLY A 128 -13.50 -27.21 -5.98
N CYS A 129 -13.80 -26.64 -4.81
CA CYS A 129 -15.09 -26.78 -4.12
C CYS A 129 -15.99 -25.55 -4.28
N CYS A 130 -15.99 -24.95 -5.48
CA CYS A 130 -16.79 -23.78 -5.83
C CYS A 130 -16.37 -22.48 -5.17
N ASP A 131 -15.16 -22.37 -4.64
CA ASP A 131 -14.66 -21.15 -3.98
C ASP A 131 -13.82 -20.31 -4.94
N MET A 132 -13.96 -18.99 -4.83
CA MET A 132 -13.08 -18.02 -5.48
C MET A 132 -12.72 -16.95 -4.47
N GLY A 133 -11.44 -16.70 -4.29
CA GLY A 133 -10.91 -15.58 -3.51
C GLY A 133 -10.41 -14.48 -4.44
N LEU A 134 -10.73 -13.23 -4.12
CA LEU A 134 -10.28 -12.04 -4.81
C LEU A 134 -9.67 -11.10 -3.79
N VAL A 135 -8.36 -10.88 -3.87
CA VAL A 135 -7.66 -9.84 -3.11
C VAL A 135 -7.35 -8.70 -4.06
N THR A 136 -7.70 -7.49 -3.71
CA THR A 136 -7.29 -6.28 -4.42
C THR A 136 -6.54 -5.34 -3.49
N VAL A 137 -5.45 -4.75 -3.96
CA VAL A 137 -4.75 -3.66 -3.27
C VAL A 137 -4.54 -2.53 -4.26
N THR A 138 -5.04 -1.36 -3.92
CA THR A 138 -4.75 -0.14 -4.66
C THR A 138 -3.72 0.66 -3.88
N GLU A 139 -2.52 0.81 -4.45
CA GLU A 139 -1.44 1.56 -3.82
C GLU A 139 -1.91 2.97 -3.46
N THR A 140 -1.84 3.30 -2.19
CA THR A 140 -2.06 4.65 -1.68
C THR A 140 -0.73 5.27 -1.31
N ALA A 141 -0.63 6.59 -1.41
CA ALA A 141 0.53 7.28 -0.83
C ALA A 141 0.48 7.08 0.68
N LEU A 142 1.60 6.67 1.27
CA LEU A 142 1.71 6.53 2.72
C LEU A 142 1.38 7.86 3.39
N THR A 143 0.31 7.89 4.19
CA THR A 143 0.02 9.04 5.04
C THR A 143 0.84 8.89 6.32
N GLN A 144 1.76 9.81 6.57
CA GLN A 144 2.58 9.81 7.77
C GLN A 144 1.76 10.34 8.95
N ASP A 145 0.98 9.48 9.61
CA ASP A 145 0.14 9.86 10.75
C ASP A 145 0.93 9.95 12.07
N VAL A 146 2.04 9.21 12.16
CA VAL A 146 2.92 9.24 13.34
C VAL A 146 4.15 10.07 13.03
N VAL A 147 4.26 11.21 13.69
CA VAL A 147 5.42 12.12 13.59
C VAL A 147 6.20 12.14 14.90
N ALA A 148 7.50 12.43 14.83
CA ALA A 148 8.29 12.65 16.04
C ALA A 148 7.71 13.84 16.81
N ASN A 149 7.41 13.65 18.09
CA ASN A 149 6.89 14.74 18.91
C ASN A 149 7.98 15.77 19.24
N ALA A 150 7.56 16.96 19.67
CA ALA A 150 8.45 18.07 20.00
C ALA A 150 9.55 17.68 21.01
N ALA A 151 9.25 16.86 22.02
CA ALA A 151 10.21 16.42 23.02
C ALA A 151 11.31 15.52 22.43
N ALA A 152 10.93 14.55 21.57
CA ALA A 152 11.88 13.68 20.90
C ALA A 152 12.78 14.48 19.93
N MET A 153 12.20 15.42 19.17
CA MET A 153 12.98 16.31 18.32
C MET A 153 13.95 17.18 19.12
N GLY A 154 13.52 17.72 20.28
CA GLY A 154 14.38 18.51 21.17
C GLY A 154 15.55 17.68 21.73
N THR A 155 15.31 16.43 22.10
CA THR A 155 16.35 15.49 22.53
C THR A 155 17.37 15.26 21.42
N SER A 156 16.93 14.99 20.18
CA SER A 156 17.81 14.77 19.03
C SER A 156 18.64 16.03 18.70
N LEU A 157 18.03 17.21 18.70
CA LEU A 157 18.75 18.48 18.50
C LEU A 157 19.79 18.73 19.58
N SER A 158 19.52 18.33 20.82
CA SER A 158 20.47 18.50 21.92
C SER A 158 21.62 17.52 21.88
N SER A 159 21.38 16.28 21.46
CA SER A 159 22.38 15.20 21.46
C SER A 159 23.17 15.10 20.15
N ALA A 160 22.49 15.24 19.01
CA ALA A 160 23.07 15.05 17.67
C ALA A 160 23.28 16.38 16.92
N GLY A 161 22.70 17.49 17.40
CA GLY A 161 22.74 18.78 16.71
C GLY A 161 21.76 18.91 15.54
N HIS A 162 21.12 17.84 15.13
CA HIS A 162 20.14 17.83 14.04
C HIS A 162 19.04 16.77 14.26
N VAL A 163 17.95 16.92 13.52
CA VAL A 163 16.86 15.94 13.50
C VAL A 163 16.14 15.95 12.13
N VAL A 164 15.86 14.78 11.58
CA VAL A 164 14.99 14.63 10.42
C VAL A 164 13.54 14.88 10.84
N VAL A 165 12.84 15.76 10.12
CA VAL A 165 11.41 16.00 10.34
C VAL A 165 10.62 15.12 9.38
N SER A 166 10.23 13.94 9.85
CA SER A 166 9.36 13.04 9.10
C SER A 166 7.97 13.67 8.92
N GLY A 167 7.33 13.41 7.78
CA GLY A 167 5.99 13.91 7.49
C GLY A 167 5.93 15.29 6.83
N ILE A 168 7.05 15.88 6.45
CA ILE A 168 7.07 17.06 5.55
C ILE A 168 7.03 16.57 4.11
N LEU A 169 5.92 16.84 3.40
CA LEU A 169 5.63 16.29 2.09
C LEU A 169 5.55 17.39 1.01
N PHE A 170 6.02 17.04 -0.19
CA PHE A 170 5.98 17.87 -1.39
C PHE A 170 5.58 17.00 -2.59
N ASP A 171 4.96 17.61 -3.59
CA ASP A 171 4.81 16.95 -4.87
C ASP A 171 6.15 16.86 -5.61
N THR A 172 6.26 15.92 -6.54
CA THR A 172 7.46 15.74 -7.37
C THR A 172 7.81 17.04 -8.12
N GLY A 173 9.05 17.52 -7.92
CA GLY A 173 9.55 18.75 -8.55
C GLY A 173 8.98 20.06 -7.99
N LYS A 174 8.04 20.00 -7.03
CA LYS A 174 7.44 21.18 -6.42
C LYS A 174 8.03 21.49 -5.03
N ALA A 175 7.83 22.72 -4.58
CA ALA A 175 8.27 23.21 -3.28
C ALA A 175 7.10 23.60 -2.37
N ASP A 176 5.85 23.52 -2.85
CA ASP A 176 4.68 23.78 -2.03
C ASP A 176 4.52 22.69 -0.96
N VAL A 177 4.43 23.09 0.29
CA VAL A 177 4.24 22.16 1.41
C VAL A 177 2.81 21.63 1.36
N LYS A 178 2.65 20.32 1.32
CA LYS A 178 1.35 19.68 1.27
C LYS A 178 0.58 19.81 2.59
N PRO A 179 -0.77 19.87 2.55
CA PRO A 179 -1.60 19.95 3.76
C PRO A 179 -1.35 18.81 4.76
N GLU A 180 -1.00 17.64 4.29
CA GLU A 180 -0.70 16.44 5.10
C GLU A 180 0.53 16.65 6.00
N SER A 181 1.37 17.65 5.72
CA SER A 181 2.52 18.02 6.56
C SER A 181 2.13 18.75 7.87
N ASP A 182 0.85 19.09 8.04
CA ASP A 182 0.38 19.93 9.15
C ASP A 182 0.72 19.34 10.53
N ALA A 183 0.59 18.04 10.71
CA ALA A 183 0.90 17.35 11.96
C ALA A 183 2.39 17.51 12.34
N ALA A 184 3.29 17.30 11.38
CA ALA A 184 4.74 17.47 11.60
C ALA A 184 5.11 18.92 11.90
N LEU A 185 4.54 19.88 11.15
CA LEU A 185 4.79 21.31 11.35
C LEU A 185 4.28 21.81 12.71
N LYS A 186 3.15 21.28 13.21
CA LYS A 186 2.67 21.57 14.57
C LYS A 186 3.65 21.15 15.65
N GLU A 187 4.24 19.97 15.53
CA GLU A 187 5.23 19.50 16.52
C GLU A 187 6.53 20.30 16.44
N VAL A 188 7.00 20.70 15.24
CA VAL A 188 8.12 21.62 15.09
C VAL A 188 7.80 22.99 15.74
N ALA A 189 6.62 23.52 15.48
CA ALA A 189 6.20 24.79 16.08
C ALA A 189 6.10 24.70 17.60
N LYS A 190 5.61 23.60 18.15
CA LYS A 190 5.54 23.35 19.60
C LYS A 190 6.95 23.30 20.21
N LEU A 191 7.90 22.66 19.55
CA LEU A 191 9.31 22.63 19.97
C LEU A 191 9.89 24.05 20.05
N LEU A 192 9.77 24.83 18.98
CA LEU A 192 10.36 26.18 18.90
C LEU A 192 9.67 27.20 19.83
N LYS A 193 8.36 27.07 20.05
CA LYS A 193 7.64 27.89 21.04
C LYS A 193 8.00 27.51 22.47
N GLY A 194 8.32 26.24 22.72
CA GLY A 194 8.75 25.74 24.03
C GLY A 194 10.15 26.23 24.45
N ASP A 195 10.99 26.54 23.48
CA ASP A 195 12.33 27.16 23.73
C ASP A 195 12.56 28.37 22.81
N PRO A 196 12.22 29.59 23.25
CA PRO A 196 12.38 30.81 22.45
C PRO A 196 13.86 31.15 22.13
N LYS A 197 14.82 30.50 22.79
CA LYS A 197 16.26 30.68 22.54
C LYS A 197 16.80 29.74 21.49
N LEU A 198 16.07 28.64 21.22
CA LEU A 198 16.46 27.67 20.21
C LEU A 198 16.35 28.30 18.82
N LYS A 199 17.45 28.28 18.10
CA LYS A 199 17.53 28.69 16.70
C LYS A 199 17.90 27.48 15.86
N VAL A 200 17.27 27.35 14.70
CA VAL A 200 17.50 26.22 13.80
C VAL A 200 17.64 26.67 12.36
N TYR A 201 18.47 25.94 11.62
CA TYR A 201 18.37 25.90 10.16
C TYR A 201 17.32 24.89 9.76
N VAL A 202 16.43 25.26 8.85
CA VAL A 202 15.56 24.34 8.11
C VAL A 202 16.32 23.92 6.87
N VAL A 203 16.76 22.67 6.78
CA VAL A 203 17.62 22.20 5.70
C VAL A 203 16.85 21.25 4.81
N GLY A 204 16.71 21.62 3.54
CA GLY A 204 16.08 20.77 2.51
C GLY A 204 17.11 19.88 1.80
N HIS A 205 16.74 18.64 1.53
CA HIS A 205 17.56 17.66 0.81
C HIS A 205 16.81 17.08 -0.39
N THR A 206 17.55 16.59 -1.38
CA THR A 206 17.02 15.82 -2.52
C THR A 206 17.75 14.49 -2.63
N ASP A 207 17.20 13.59 -3.44
CA ASP A 207 17.96 12.48 -4.01
C ASP A 207 18.91 12.98 -5.12
N ASN A 208 19.57 12.06 -5.80
CA ASN A 208 20.50 12.35 -6.90
C ASN A 208 19.86 12.34 -8.31
N VAL A 209 18.53 12.22 -8.40
CA VAL A 209 17.85 12.22 -9.69
C VAL A 209 17.74 13.62 -10.26
N GLY A 210 18.18 13.81 -11.50
CA GLY A 210 18.19 15.11 -12.18
C GLY A 210 19.49 15.88 -12.06
N GLY A 211 19.45 17.14 -12.50
CA GLY A 211 20.64 18.02 -12.52
C GLY A 211 20.98 18.57 -11.13
N LEU A 212 22.26 18.64 -10.80
CA LEU A 212 22.75 19.13 -9.50
C LEU A 212 22.23 20.54 -9.16
N ALA A 213 22.35 21.48 -10.11
CA ALA A 213 21.91 22.87 -9.90
C ALA A 213 20.38 22.94 -9.62
N ALA A 214 19.59 22.15 -10.34
CA ALA A 214 18.14 22.07 -10.14
C ALA A 214 17.78 21.50 -8.76
N ASN A 215 18.50 20.47 -8.31
CA ASN A 215 18.32 19.88 -6.99
C ASN A 215 18.70 20.82 -5.84
N LEU A 216 19.79 21.57 -6.00
CA LEU A 216 20.17 22.61 -5.04
C LEU A 216 19.09 23.70 -4.94
N ASP A 217 18.61 24.19 -6.08
CA ASP A 217 17.54 25.20 -6.10
C ASP A 217 16.24 24.64 -5.50
N LEU A 218 15.83 23.43 -5.88
CA LEU A 218 14.61 22.78 -5.36
C LEU A 218 14.69 22.61 -3.84
N SER A 219 15.80 22.10 -3.32
CA SER A 219 16.00 21.92 -1.88
C SER A 219 15.94 23.24 -1.11
N LYS A 220 16.54 24.31 -1.66
CA LYS A 220 16.47 25.66 -1.09
C LYS A 220 15.04 26.18 -1.05
N ARG A 221 14.29 26.06 -2.16
CA ARG A 221 12.89 26.50 -2.22
C ARG A 221 12.01 25.72 -1.24
N ARG A 222 12.21 24.41 -1.08
CA ARG A 222 11.48 23.57 -0.12
C ARG A 222 11.75 24.00 1.32
N ALA A 223 13.01 24.24 1.68
CA ALA A 223 13.37 24.74 3.00
C ALA A 223 12.74 26.11 3.30
N ALA A 224 12.78 27.03 2.33
CA ALA A 224 12.15 28.34 2.46
C ALA A 224 10.62 28.26 2.60
N ALA A 225 9.97 27.33 1.88
CA ALA A 225 8.53 27.12 2.02
C ALA A 225 8.15 26.62 3.42
N VAL A 226 8.93 25.69 4.00
CA VAL A 226 8.73 25.23 5.38
C VAL A 226 8.94 26.36 6.39
N GLU A 227 10.01 27.14 6.26
CA GLU A 227 10.27 28.33 7.08
C GLU A 227 9.10 29.32 7.02
N GLN A 228 8.61 29.61 5.82
CA GLN A 228 7.47 30.48 5.60
C GLN A 228 6.20 29.98 6.30
N VAL A 229 5.89 28.69 6.20
CA VAL A 229 4.72 28.09 6.88
C VAL A 229 4.88 28.17 8.39
N LEU A 230 6.06 27.85 8.93
CA LEU A 230 6.33 27.94 10.37
C LEU A 230 6.16 29.38 10.88
N SER A 231 6.63 30.37 10.12
CA SER A 231 6.50 31.77 10.49
C SER A 231 5.07 32.29 10.31
N ALA A 232 4.48 32.13 9.12
CA ALA A 232 3.20 32.75 8.79
C ALA A 232 1.99 32.05 9.45
N LYS A 233 1.97 30.71 9.46
CA LYS A 233 0.85 29.94 9.99
C LYS A 233 0.98 29.64 11.48
N TYR A 234 2.19 29.35 11.95
CA TYR A 234 2.42 28.95 13.33
C TYR A 234 3.00 30.04 14.21
N GLY A 235 3.35 31.21 13.64
CA GLY A 235 3.82 32.38 14.38
C GLY A 235 5.20 32.18 15.01
N ILE A 236 6.09 31.41 14.40
CA ILE A 236 7.46 31.26 14.86
C ILE A 236 8.26 32.49 14.44
N PRO A 237 8.96 33.18 15.38
CA PRO A 237 9.77 34.33 15.06
C PRO A 237 10.84 34.02 14.01
N ALA A 238 10.99 34.90 13.00
CA ALA A 238 12.01 34.73 11.97
C ALA A 238 13.43 34.63 12.54
N ALA A 239 13.69 35.25 13.73
CA ALA A 239 14.97 35.15 14.41
C ALA A 239 15.35 33.74 14.91
N GLN A 240 14.39 32.82 14.97
CA GLN A 240 14.61 31.40 15.31
C GLN A 240 14.88 30.52 14.09
N LEU A 241 14.62 31.02 12.88
CA LEU A 241 14.61 30.23 11.64
C LEU A 241 15.60 30.81 10.63
N ALA A 242 16.25 29.92 9.90
CA ALA A 242 16.94 30.23 8.66
C ALA A 242 16.83 28.99 7.74
N SER A 243 16.56 29.20 6.45
CA SER A 243 16.44 28.10 5.50
C SER A 243 17.69 27.88 4.67
N PHE A 244 18.01 26.61 4.39
CA PHE A 244 19.16 26.23 3.58
C PHE A 244 18.82 25.02 2.69
N GLY A 245 19.41 24.96 1.49
CA GLY A 245 19.27 23.83 0.58
C GLY A 245 20.57 23.06 0.43
N ALA A 246 20.61 21.81 0.87
CA ALA A 246 21.76 20.93 0.75
C ALA A 246 21.75 20.12 -0.56
N GLY A 247 20.62 20.09 -1.29
CA GLY A 247 20.48 19.26 -2.48
C GLY A 247 20.84 17.80 -2.20
N PRO A 248 21.58 17.10 -3.10
CA PRO A 248 21.94 15.70 -2.94
C PRO A 248 23.25 15.48 -2.17
N TYR A 249 23.87 16.51 -1.60
CA TYR A 249 25.22 16.40 -1.02
C TYR A 249 25.32 15.67 0.32
N ALA A 250 24.21 15.47 1.02
CA ALA A 250 24.21 14.79 2.31
C ALA A 250 23.21 13.63 2.31
N PRO A 251 23.46 12.54 1.56
CA PRO A 251 22.59 11.40 1.55
C PRO A 251 22.65 10.66 2.89
N VAL A 252 21.50 10.18 3.38
CA VAL A 252 21.39 9.32 4.58
C VAL A 252 21.17 7.85 4.20
N ALA A 253 20.90 7.58 2.92
CA ALA A 253 20.77 6.24 2.38
C ALA A 253 21.32 6.19 0.94
N SER A 254 21.57 4.98 0.39
CA SER A 254 22.00 4.83 -1.00
C SER A 254 20.95 5.36 -1.97
N ASN A 255 21.40 6.09 -3.00
CA ASN A 255 20.53 6.53 -4.10
C ASN A 255 20.25 5.44 -5.15
N ASP A 256 20.80 4.23 -5.01
CA ASP A 256 20.65 3.14 -5.98
C ASP A 256 19.26 2.52 -5.96
N SER A 257 18.55 2.59 -4.81
CA SER A 257 17.18 2.12 -4.66
C SER A 257 16.19 3.28 -4.49
N GLU A 258 14.92 3.06 -4.84
CA GLU A 258 13.87 4.05 -4.59
C GLU A 258 13.63 4.27 -3.09
N ASP A 259 13.71 3.20 -2.30
CA ASP A 259 13.60 3.30 -0.84
C ASP A 259 14.69 4.23 -0.28
N GLY A 260 15.95 4.04 -0.70
CA GLY A 260 17.04 4.91 -0.26
C GLY A 260 16.88 6.35 -0.74
N ARG A 261 16.45 6.57 -1.99
CA ARG A 261 16.14 7.91 -2.49
C ARG A 261 15.02 8.59 -1.69
N SER A 262 14.01 7.83 -1.27
CA SER A 262 12.91 8.37 -0.45
C SER A 262 13.40 8.94 0.88
N PHE A 263 14.37 8.30 1.55
CA PHE A 263 15.02 8.83 2.75
C PHE A 263 15.86 10.08 2.48
N ASN A 264 16.42 10.20 1.28
CA ASN A 264 17.22 11.37 0.90
C ASN A 264 16.37 12.62 0.61
N ARG A 265 15.12 12.45 0.14
CA ARG A 265 14.13 13.53 -0.08
C ARG A 265 13.49 13.94 1.24
N ARG A 266 14.20 14.71 2.07
CA ARG A 266 13.78 15.05 3.43
C ARG A 266 14.01 16.51 3.80
N VAL A 267 13.48 16.90 4.95
CA VAL A 267 13.79 18.17 5.63
C VAL A 267 14.38 17.84 7.00
N GLU A 268 15.43 18.55 7.37
CA GLU A 268 16.05 18.48 8.70
C GLU A 268 15.95 19.81 9.42
N LEU A 269 15.87 19.78 10.75
CA LEU A 269 16.22 20.89 11.61
C LEU A 269 17.65 20.69 12.09
N VAL A 270 18.49 21.72 11.95
CA VAL A 270 19.87 21.71 12.43
C VAL A 270 20.01 22.88 13.43
N LYS A 271 20.49 22.57 14.63
CA LYS A 271 20.69 23.58 15.68
C LYS A 271 21.76 24.56 15.25
N GLN A 272 21.48 25.87 15.43
CA GLN A 272 22.45 26.95 15.22
C GLN A 272 23.40 27.09 16.41
#